data_bc350223c44211d5ff593ac63af80108
#
_entry.id   bc350223c44211d5ff593ac63af80108
#
_cell.length_a   1.000
_cell.length_b   1.000
_cell.length_c   1.000
_cell.angle_alpha   90.00
_cell.angle_beta   90.00
_cell.angle_gamma   90.00
#
_symmetry.space_group_name_H-M   'P 1'
#
loop_
_entity.id
_entity.type
_entity.pdbx_description
1 polymer ?
#
loop_
_entity_poly.entity_id
_entity_poly.type
_entity_poly.pdbx_seq_one_letter_code
_entity_poly.pdbx_strand_id
1 'polypeptide(L)'
;PNEDFTVNLSNPSAGWSIGDGQGLGTIQNDDAQPAIAIADRSALEGDAGTTAFLFTLTLSNPSSQTVTVLAQTADGTATAPGDYTAVGPLTVTFDPGATSQPFTVEVAGDTTVESDEAFVVNLAGASGATLPDGQAVGTIQNDDGVFAFSLDDVSALEGDAGAVVITRERRVV
;
A
#
# COMPACT_ATOMS: atom_id res chain seq x y z
N PRO A 1 -21.98 -18.17 0.21
CA PRO A 1 -22.43 -19.50 0.62
C PRO A 1 -23.76 -19.85 -0.02
N ASN A 2 -24.07 -21.16 -0.12
CA ASN A 2 -25.38 -21.61 -0.57
C ASN A 2 -26.48 -21.17 0.41
N GLU A 3 -27.67 -20.91 -0.12
CA GLU A 3 -28.86 -20.55 0.66
C GLU A 3 -30.01 -21.49 0.33
N ASP A 4 -30.87 -21.75 1.33
CA ASP A 4 -32.01 -22.63 1.17
C ASP A 4 -33.31 -21.88 1.47
N PHE A 5 -34.36 -22.22 0.71
CA PHE A 5 -35.72 -21.78 0.98
C PHE A 5 -36.71 -22.95 0.89
N THR A 6 -37.82 -22.86 1.59
CA THR A 6 -38.88 -23.87 1.55
C THR A 6 -40.14 -23.32 0.92
N VAL A 7 -40.75 -24.13 0.07
CA VAL A 7 -42.12 -23.91 -0.45
C VAL A 7 -43.06 -24.85 0.26
N ASN A 8 -44.06 -24.30 0.92
CA ASN A 8 -45.05 -25.08 1.65
C ASN A 8 -46.39 -25.06 0.90
N LEU A 9 -46.98 -26.22 0.67
CA LEU A 9 -48.33 -26.39 0.17
C LEU A 9 -49.33 -26.50 1.34
N SER A 10 -50.46 -25.81 1.24
CA SER A 10 -51.51 -25.87 2.25
C SER A 10 -52.89 -25.79 1.61
N ASN A 11 -53.95 -26.18 2.38
CA ASN A 11 -55.34 -26.04 2.01
C ASN A 11 -55.72 -26.67 0.65
N PRO A 12 -55.53 -28.00 0.44
CA PRO A 12 -55.95 -28.63 -0.80
C PRO A 12 -57.51 -28.52 -0.96
N SER A 13 -58.00 -28.46 -2.19
CA SER A 13 -59.43 -28.47 -2.46
C SER A 13 -60.11 -29.73 -1.90
N ALA A 14 -61.37 -29.63 -1.61
CA ALA A 14 -62.15 -30.79 -1.09
C ALA A 14 -62.04 -32.02 -2.01
N GLY A 15 -61.73 -33.16 -1.40
CA GLY A 15 -61.51 -34.42 -2.11
C GLY A 15 -60.06 -34.68 -2.54
N TRP A 16 -59.15 -33.76 -2.25
CA TRP A 16 -57.71 -33.90 -2.53
C TRP A 16 -56.92 -33.95 -1.21
N SER A 17 -55.78 -34.62 -1.21
CA SER A 17 -54.82 -34.65 -0.08
C SER A 17 -53.44 -34.25 -0.61
N ILE A 18 -52.66 -33.58 0.24
CA ILE A 18 -51.26 -33.29 0.01
C ILE A 18 -50.43 -34.46 0.48
N GLY A 19 -49.76 -35.19 -0.40
CA GLY A 19 -48.90 -36.30 -0.07
C GLY A 19 -47.54 -35.88 0.47
N ASP A 20 -46.98 -34.82 -0.15
CA ASP A 20 -45.78 -34.11 0.35
C ASP A 20 -46.09 -32.62 0.26
N GLY A 21 -46.06 -31.93 1.40
CA GLY A 21 -46.45 -30.54 1.54
C GLY A 21 -45.29 -29.56 1.57
N GLN A 22 -44.04 -30.03 1.41
CA GLN A 22 -42.88 -29.17 1.50
C GLN A 22 -41.86 -29.49 0.42
N GLY A 23 -41.48 -28.46 -0.33
CA GLY A 23 -40.37 -28.51 -1.27
C GLY A 23 -39.20 -27.65 -0.76
N LEU A 24 -37.99 -28.19 -0.83
CA LEU A 24 -36.74 -27.46 -0.57
C LEU A 24 -36.13 -26.95 -1.87
N GLY A 25 -35.87 -25.66 -1.96
CA GLY A 25 -35.09 -25.05 -3.01
C GLY A 25 -33.71 -24.62 -2.44
N THR A 26 -32.66 -24.93 -3.16
CA THR A 26 -31.29 -24.50 -2.82
C THR A 26 -30.79 -23.54 -3.88
N ILE A 27 -30.36 -22.33 -3.46
CA ILE A 27 -29.63 -21.38 -4.29
C ILE A 27 -28.15 -21.70 -4.11
N GLN A 28 -27.52 -22.17 -5.17
CA GLN A 28 -26.10 -22.47 -5.15
C GLN A 28 -25.32 -21.18 -5.41
N ASN A 29 -24.34 -20.89 -4.53
CA ASN A 29 -23.43 -19.78 -4.78
C ASN A 29 -22.41 -20.20 -5.87
N ASP A 30 -22.33 -19.42 -6.93
CA ASP A 30 -21.38 -19.58 -8.03
C ASP A 30 -20.31 -18.49 -8.08
N ASP A 31 -20.30 -17.57 -7.09
CA ASP A 31 -19.28 -16.52 -6.97
C ASP A 31 -17.94 -17.12 -6.52
N ALA A 32 -16.88 -16.74 -7.23
CA ALA A 32 -15.53 -17.09 -6.82
C ALA A 32 -15.15 -16.37 -5.54
N GLN A 33 -14.43 -17.07 -4.65
CA GLN A 33 -13.84 -16.44 -3.48
C GLN A 33 -12.87 -15.33 -3.93
N PRO A 34 -12.96 -14.10 -3.39
CA PRO A 34 -12.06 -13.01 -3.76
C PRO A 34 -10.60 -13.33 -3.42
N ALA A 35 -9.68 -12.72 -4.16
CA ALA A 35 -8.27 -12.73 -3.87
C ALA A 35 -7.82 -11.34 -3.44
N ILE A 36 -7.02 -11.26 -2.36
CA ILE A 36 -6.37 -10.03 -1.91
C ILE A 36 -5.07 -9.87 -2.67
N ALA A 37 -4.81 -8.64 -3.13
CA ALA A 37 -3.53 -8.21 -3.68
C ALA A 37 -3.13 -6.87 -3.09
N ILE A 38 -1.82 -6.61 -3.04
CA ILE A 38 -1.20 -5.35 -2.66
C ILE A 38 -0.13 -5.02 -3.70
N ALA A 39 -0.02 -3.76 -4.11
CA ALA A 39 0.98 -3.32 -5.08
C ALA A 39 2.17 -2.66 -4.40
N ASP A 40 3.35 -2.80 -5.00
CA ASP A 40 4.57 -2.11 -4.60
C ASP A 40 4.39 -0.59 -4.68
N ARG A 41 5.15 0.12 -3.87
CA ARG A 41 5.18 1.57 -3.83
C ARG A 41 6.61 2.09 -3.88
N SER A 42 6.86 3.10 -4.72
CA SER A 42 8.12 3.85 -4.74
C SER A 42 7.81 5.34 -4.73
N ALA A 43 8.54 6.11 -3.91
CA ALA A 43 8.44 7.56 -3.87
C ALA A 43 9.70 8.15 -3.23
N LEU A 44 9.92 9.46 -3.43
CA LEU A 44 10.93 10.24 -2.74
C LEU A 44 10.58 10.36 -1.27
N GLU A 45 11.60 10.42 -0.40
CA GLU A 45 11.43 10.62 1.04
C GLU A 45 11.11 12.08 1.40
N GLY A 46 11.78 13.03 0.70
CA GLY A 46 11.68 14.46 0.92
C GLY A 46 12.65 14.98 1.99
N ASP A 47 13.01 16.27 1.90
CA ASP A 47 14.07 16.92 2.67
C ASP A 47 13.79 17.04 4.19
N ALA A 48 12.59 16.76 4.68
CA ALA A 48 12.23 16.86 6.09
C ALA A 48 10.81 16.35 6.40
N GLY A 49 10.58 15.99 7.66
CA GLY A 49 9.27 15.55 8.13
C GLY A 49 8.96 14.12 7.76
N THR A 50 7.74 13.83 7.29
CA THR A 50 7.36 12.50 6.85
C THR A 50 6.63 12.53 5.52
N THR A 51 6.89 11.54 4.68
CA THR A 51 6.18 11.29 3.41
C THR A 51 5.32 10.03 3.56
N ALA A 52 4.02 10.17 3.25
CA ALA A 52 3.07 9.07 3.37
C ALA A 52 3.18 8.10 2.18
N PHE A 53 3.64 6.88 2.40
CA PHE A 53 3.62 5.80 1.44
C PHE A 53 2.28 5.08 1.51
N LEU A 54 1.39 5.43 0.58
CA LEU A 54 0.06 4.85 0.49
C LEU A 54 0.09 3.57 -0.36
N PHE A 55 -0.06 2.43 0.28
CA PHE A 55 -0.31 1.14 -0.36
C PHE A 55 -1.82 0.93 -0.49
N THR A 56 -2.23 0.30 -1.58
CA THR A 56 -3.63 -0.03 -1.81
C THR A 56 -3.80 -1.54 -1.85
N LEU A 57 -4.55 -2.06 -0.88
CA LEU A 57 -4.99 -3.45 -0.91
C LEU A 57 -6.26 -3.54 -1.75
N THR A 58 -6.35 -4.55 -2.61
CA THR A 58 -7.50 -4.74 -3.51
C THR A 58 -8.06 -6.15 -3.42
N LEU A 59 -9.37 -6.29 -3.62
CA LEU A 59 -10.03 -7.57 -3.86
C LEU A 59 -10.32 -7.77 -5.35
N SER A 60 -10.12 -8.96 -5.84
CA SER A 60 -10.39 -9.32 -7.25
C SER A 60 -11.86 -9.16 -7.66
N ASN A 61 -12.78 -9.32 -6.71
CA ASN A 61 -14.22 -9.15 -6.85
C ASN A 61 -14.83 -8.77 -5.49
N PRO A 62 -15.97 -8.08 -5.46
CA PRO A 62 -16.63 -7.75 -4.21
C PRO A 62 -17.12 -9.00 -3.48
N SER A 63 -17.10 -8.95 -2.15
CA SER A 63 -17.66 -9.99 -1.28
C SER A 63 -18.98 -9.50 -0.66
N SER A 64 -19.95 -10.37 -0.51
CA SER A 64 -21.16 -10.10 0.28
C SER A 64 -20.92 -10.18 1.80
N GLN A 65 -19.74 -10.65 2.20
CA GLN A 65 -19.32 -10.76 3.59
C GLN A 65 -18.06 -9.92 3.86
N THR A 66 -17.84 -9.58 5.11
CA THR A 66 -16.62 -8.90 5.54
C THR A 66 -15.41 -9.77 5.25
N VAL A 67 -14.37 -9.17 4.63
CA VAL A 67 -13.07 -9.78 4.40
C VAL A 67 -12.05 -9.06 5.26
N THR A 68 -11.14 -9.80 5.90
CA THR A 68 -10.08 -9.23 6.73
C THR A 68 -8.73 -9.82 6.38
N VAL A 69 -7.68 -9.02 6.61
CA VAL A 69 -6.27 -9.45 6.50
C VAL A 69 -5.44 -8.67 7.51
N LEU A 70 -4.41 -9.29 8.05
CA LEU A 70 -3.40 -8.61 8.86
C LEU A 70 -2.34 -8.03 7.94
N ALA A 71 -1.98 -6.75 8.14
CA ALA A 71 -0.89 -6.08 7.44
C ALA A 71 0.13 -5.55 8.47
N GLN A 72 1.41 -5.69 8.17
CA GLN A 72 2.50 -5.17 8.98
C GLN A 72 3.73 -4.88 8.14
N THR A 73 4.56 -3.92 8.59
CA THR A 73 5.86 -3.67 7.97
C THR A 73 6.94 -4.59 8.53
N ALA A 74 8.01 -4.75 7.76
CA ALA A 74 9.27 -5.32 8.23
C ALA A 74 10.44 -4.65 7.50
N ASP A 75 11.57 -4.53 8.21
CA ASP A 75 12.79 -3.94 7.69
C ASP A 75 13.33 -4.72 6.49
N GLY A 76 13.89 -3.97 5.55
CA GLY A 76 14.71 -4.43 4.45
C GLY A 76 16.08 -3.79 4.54
N THR A 77 16.46 -2.99 3.52
CA THR A 77 17.59 -2.05 3.65
C THR A 77 17.19 -0.83 4.47
N ALA A 78 15.96 -0.34 4.29
CA ALA A 78 15.35 0.65 5.18
C ALA A 78 14.99 0.03 6.53
N THR A 79 15.27 0.74 7.63
CA THR A 79 15.14 0.26 9.01
C THR A 79 14.32 1.22 9.88
N ALA A 80 13.37 0.70 10.62
CA ALA A 80 12.62 1.51 11.58
C ALA A 80 13.40 1.66 12.91
N PRO A 81 13.35 2.82 13.56
CA PRO A 81 12.58 4.03 13.24
C PRO A 81 13.36 5.08 12.42
N GLY A 82 14.53 4.75 11.86
CA GLY A 82 15.39 5.69 11.13
C GLY A 82 14.69 6.19 9.88
N ASP A 83 14.35 5.28 9.00
CA ASP A 83 13.92 5.58 7.63
C ASP A 83 12.40 5.57 7.49
N TYR A 84 11.69 4.86 8.37
CA TYR A 84 10.23 4.83 8.38
C TYR A 84 9.65 4.48 9.75
N THR A 85 8.37 4.77 9.94
CA THR A 85 7.64 4.36 11.15
C THR A 85 7.08 2.95 10.97
N ALA A 86 7.55 1.99 11.77
CA ALA A 86 7.03 0.63 11.72
C ALA A 86 5.55 0.56 12.06
N VAL A 87 4.78 -0.15 11.22
CA VAL A 87 3.38 -0.48 11.49
C VAL A 87 3.32 -1.94 11.94
N GLY A 88 2.90 -2.15 13.20
CA GLY A 88 2.67 -3.49 13.76
C GLY A 88 1.46 -4.17 13.13
N PRO A 89 1.13 -5.41 13.54
CA PRO A 89 0.01 -6.11 12.96
C PRO A 89 -1.30 -5.31 13.08
N LEU A 90 -1.79 -4.81 11.93
CA LEU A 90 -3.03 -4.06 11.82
C LEU A 90 -4.03 -4.88 11.00
N THR A 91 -5.25 -5.04 11.51
CA THR A 91 -6.32 -5.66 10.74
C THR A 91 -6.88 -4.67 9.73
N VAL A 92 -6.71 -4.98 8.45
CA VAL A 92 -7.38 -4.27 7.34
C VAL A 92 -8.69 -4.99 7.05
N THR A 93 -9.78 -4.24 7.01
CA THR A 93 -11.14 -4.77 6.85
C THR A 93 -11.77 -4.22 5.57
N PHE A 94 -12.28 -5.12 4.75
CA PHE A 94 -13.13 -4.79 3.62
C PHE A 94 -14.58 -5.08 4.03
N ASP A 95 -15.39 -4.05 4.08
CA ASP A 95 -16.83 -4.19 4.31
C ASP A 95 -17.51 -4.85 3.10
N PRO A 96 -18.69 -5.45 3.27
CA PRO A 96 -19.44 -6.03 2.16
C PRO A 96 -19.56 -5.06 0.98
N GLY A 97 -19.15 -5.52 -0.21
CA GLY A 97 -19.13 -4.72 -1.44
C GLY A 97 -17.87 -3.88 -1.66
N ALA A 98 -17.03 -3.66 -0.64
CA ALA A 98 -15.76 -2.94 -0.80
C ALA A 98 -14.73 -3.81 -1.54
N THR A 99 -13.97 -3.19 -2.45
CA THR A 99 -12.91 -3.86 -3.21
C THR A 99 -11.54 -3.20 -3.05
N SER A 100 -11.44 -2.16 -2.21
CA SER A 100 -10.19 -1.42 -2.01
C SER A 100 -10.10 -0.92 -0.59
N GLN A 101 -8.89 -1.01 0.01
CA GLN A 101 -8.56 -0.44 1.31
C GLN A 101 -7.14 0.12 1.32
N PRO A 102 -6.92 1.28 1.94
CA PRO A 102 -5.60 1.87 2.08
C PRO A 102 -4.81 1.25 3.25
N PHE A 103 -3.48 1.23 3.10
CA PHE A 103 -2.53 0.98 4.18
C PHE A 103 -1.40 1.99 4.05
N THR A 104 -1.19 2.82 5.06
CA THR A 104 -0.22 3.92 5.01
C THR A 104 0.96 3.62 5.91
N VAL A 105 2.17 3.90 5.40
CA VAL A 105 3.43 3.87 6.14
C VAL A 105 4.05 5.27 6.04
N GLU A 106 4.43 5.86 7.17
CA GLU A 106 5.11 7.16 7.20
C GLU A 106 6.62 6.92 7.06
N VAL A 107 7.20 7.48 6.01
CA VAL A 107 8.63 7.47 5.71
C VAL A 107 9.25 8.76 6.24
N ALA A 108 10.37 8.68 6.94
CA ALA A 108 11.10 9.83 7.41
C ALA A 108 11.87 10.45 6.25
N GLY A 109 11.78 11.78 6.12
CA GLY A 109 12.58 12.54 5.18
C GLY A 109 13.66 13.34 5.94
N ASP A 110 14.85 13.41 5.34
CA ASP A 110 15.96 14.20 5.87
C ASP A 110 16.77 14.86 4.74
N THR A 111 18.02 15.22 4.94
CA THR A 111 18.90 15.84 3.93
C THR A 111 20.23 15.09 3.80
N THR A 112 20.25 13.86 4.23
CA THR A 112 21.42 12.99 4.17
C THR A 112 21.45 12.31 2.81
N VAL A 113 22.60 12.36 2.13
CA VAL A 113 22.76 11.66 0.85
C VAL A 113 22.92 10.16 1.11
N GLU A 114 21.94 9.39 0.71
CA GLU A 114 21.88 7.95 0.92
C GLU A 114 21.68 7.20 -0.40
N SER A 115 21.63 5.89 -0.34
CA SER A 115 21.20 5.06 -1.46
C SER A 115 19.71 4.84 -1.35
N ASP A 116 19.01 4.61 -2.46
CA ASP A 116 17.64 4.11 -2.42
C ASP A 116 17.53 2.88 -1.50
N GLU A 117 16.53 2.87 -0.66
CA GLU A 117 16.30 1.84 0.35
C GLU A 117 14.92 1.21 0.23
N ALA A 118 14.71 0.09 0.90
CA ALA A 118 13.44 -0.60 0.84
C ALA A 118 13.05 -1.25 2.17
N PHE A 119 11.75 -1.22 2.46
CA PHE A 119 11.08 -2.03 3.47
C PHE A 119 10.00 -2.88 2.82
N VAL A 120 9.41 -3.80 3.55
CA VAL A 120 8.32 -4.64 3.04
C VAL A 120 7.06 -4.48 3.87
N VAL A 121 5.91 -4.61 3.19
CA VAL A 121 4.60 -4.77 3.82
C VAL A 121 4.19 -6.23 3.65
N ASN A 122 4.02 -6.93 4.76
CA ASN A 122 3.61 -8.33 4.78
C ASN A 122 2.14 -8.45 5.13
N LEU A 123 1.41 -9.24 4.35
CA LEU A 123 0.03 -9.61 4.59
C LEU A 123 -0.05 -11.05 5.11
N ALA A 124 -0.93 -11.32 6.06
CA ALA A 124 -1.14 -12.64 6.61
C ALA A 124 -2.56 -12.82 7.15
N GLY A 125 -2.97 -14.07 7.39
CA GLY A 125 -4.21 -14.38 8.11
C GLY A 125 -5.48 -13.88 7.41
N ALA A 126 -5.53 -13.93 6.08
CA ALA A 126 -6.71 -13.55 5.32
C ALA A 126 -7.93 -14.41 5.72
N SER A 127 -9.06 -13.77 5.94
CA SER A 127 -10.34 -14.41 6.20
C SER A 127 -11.38 -13.92 5.19
N GLY A 128 -12.12 -14.82 4.59
CA GLY A 128 -13.10 -14.51 3.54
C GLY A 128 -12.50 -14.30 2.14
N ALA A 129 -11.18 -14.37 2.00
CA ALA A 129 -10.48 -14.25 0.72
C ALA A 129 -9.25 -15.16 0.67
N THR A 130 -8.73 -15.41 -0.55
CA THR A 130 -7.41 -16.00 -0.75
C THR A 130 -6.34 -14.93 -0.76
N LEU A 131 -5.09 -15.31 -0.46
CA LEU A 131 -3.92 -14.43 -0.45
C LEU A 131 -2.81 -15.05 -1.32
N PRO A 132 -2.88 -14.88 -2.65
CA PRO A 132 -1.90 -15.48 -3.57
C PRO A 132 -0.52 -14.80 -3.48
N ASP A 133 -0.49 -13.51 -3.19
CA ASP A 133 0.70 -12.72 -2.93
C ASP A 133 0.49 -11.90 -1.67
N GLY A 134 1.29 -12.19 -0.66
CA GLY A 134 1.20 -11.60 0.67
C GLY A 134 2.25 -10.54 0.95
N GLN A 135 2.93 -9.98 -0.05
CA GLN A 135 3.99 -9.01 0.19
C GLN A 135 4.01 -7.90 -0.84
N ALA A 136 4.29 -6.67 -0.39
CA ALA A 136 4.63 -5.54 -1.24
C ALA A 136 5.93 -4.89 -0.76
N VAL A 137 6.67 -4.29 -1.68
CA VAL A 137 7.90 -3.54 -1.42
C VAL A 137 7.59 -2.05 -1.42
N GLY A 138 8.03 -1.35 -0.37
CA GLY A 138 8.13 0.10 -0.32
C GLY A 138 9.55 0.52 -0.64
N THR A 139 9.78 1.20 -1.76
CA THR A 139 11.10 1.73 -2.11
C THR A 139 11.17 3.21 -1.80
N ILE A 140 12.03 3.57 -0.87
CA ILE A 140 12.35 4.94 -0.49
C ILE A 140 13.44 5.41 -1.46
N GLN A 141 13.12 6.45 -2.23
CA GLN A 141 14.07 7.04 -3.15
C GLN A 141 14.71 8.26 -2.50
N ASN A 142 16.03 8.25 -2.43
CA ASN A 142 16.78 9.41 -1.97
C ASN A 142 16.63 10.56 -2.99
N ASP A 143 16.28 11.76 -2.50
CA ASP A 143 16.22 12.98 -3.30
C ASP A 143 17.25 14.03 -2.88
N ASP A 144 18.15 13.66 -1.97
CA ASP A 144 19.24 14.49 -1.52
C ASP A 144 20.49 14.38 -2.40
N GLY A 145 20.99 15.51 -2.82
CA GLY A 145 22.14 15.60 -3.70
C GLY A 145 23.42 16.08 -2.99
N VAL A 146 24.55 15.55 -3.42
CA VAL A 146 25.84 16.16 -3.06
C VAL A 146 25.97 17.53 -3.73
N PHE A 147 26.19 18.56 -2.95
CA PHE A 147 26.53 19.87 -3.50
C PHE A 147 27.91 19.82 -4.13
N ALA A 148 27.98 19.88 -5.47
CA ALA A 148 29.24 20.00 -6.17
C ALA A 148 29.64 21.48 -6.23
N PHE A 149 30.78 21.84 -5.69
CA PHE A 149 31.42 23.13 -5.90
C PHE A 149 32.41 23.02 -7.03
N SER A 150 32.19 23.75 -8.11
CA SER A 150 33.22 23.94 -9.15
C SER A 150 33.87 25.30 -8.97
N LEU A 151 35.19 25.33 -9.15
CA LEU A 151 35.98 26.54 -9.23
C LEU A 151 36.51 26.62 -10.66
N ASP A 152 36.13 27.66 -11.38
CA ASP A 152 36.74 27.95 -12.69
C ASP A 152 38.10 28.61 -12.48
N ASP A 153 39.07 28.24 -13.30
CA ASP A 153 40.36 28.92 -13.35
C ASP A 153 40.19 30.36 -13.76
N VAL A 154 40.70 31.26 -12.96
CA VAL A 154 40.68 32.71 -13.25
C VAL A 154 42.09 33.16 -13.51
N SER A 155 42.33 33.68 -14.69
CA SER A 155 43.56 34.45 -15.00
C SER A 155 43.25 35.92 -15.09
N ALA A 156 44.01 36.73 -14.39
CA ALA A 156 43.93 38.19 -14.47
C ALA A 156 45.30 38.79 -14.76
N LEU A 157 45.35 39.82 -15.57
CA LEU A 157 46.59 40.58 -15.79
C LEU A 157 46.81 41.44 -14.55
N GLU A 158 48.00 41.40 -13.96
CA GLU A 158 48.40 42.39 -12.94
C GLU A 158 48.56 43.76 -13.61
N GLY A 159 47.93 44.79 -13.06
CA GLY A 159 48.12 46.16 -13.52
C GLY A 159 49.42 46.74 -12.97
N ASP A 160 49.94 47.76 -13.65
CA ASP A 160 51.23 48.44 -13.32
C ASP A 160 51.27 49.06 -11.90
N ALA A 161 50.16 49.14 -11.20
CA ALA A 161 50.09 49.59 -9.82
C ALA A 161 48.79 49.11 -9.13
N GLY A 162 48.89 48.16 -8.23
CA GLY A 162 47.81 47.82 -7.33
C GLY A 162 47.49 46.30 -7.22
N ALA A 163 46.73 45.96 -6.21
CA ALA A 163 46.25 44.57 -6.00
C ALA A 163 45.05 44.24 -6.91
N VAL A 164 45.08 43.12 -7.57
CA VAL A 164 43.90 42.58 -8.29
C VAL A 164 42.99 41.89 -7.26
N VAL A 165 41.75 42.40 -7.16
CA VAL A 165 40.72 41.76 -6.32
C VAL A 165 39.95 40.77 -7.16
N ILE A 166 40.06 39.48 -6.85
CA ILE A 166 39.27 38.41 -7.46
C ILE A 166 38.02 38.23 -6.60
N THR A 167 36.86 38.64 -7.10
CA THR A 167 35.58 38.47 -6.44
C THR A 167 34.95 37.15 -6.87
N ARG A 168 34.56 36.32 -5.92
CA ARG A 168 33.83 35.07 -6.18
C ARG A 168 32.32 35.31 -6.04
N GLU A 169 31.56 34.97 -7.04
CA GLU A 169 30.14 34.77 -6.87
C GLU A 169 29.85 33.30 -6.49
N ARG A 170 29.09 33.12 -5.41
CA ARG A 170 28.60 31.79 -5.02
C ARG A 170 27.38 31.47 -5.89
N ARG A 171 27.51 30.55 -6.83
CA ARG A 171 26.37 30.00 -7.55
C ARG A 171 26.04 28.65 -6.91
N VAL A 172 24.89 28.57 -6.27
CA VAL A 172 24.29 27.30 -5.85
C VAL A 172 23.53 26.78 -7.07
N VAL A 173 23.86 25.58 -7.53
CA VAL A 173 23.18 24.85 -8.61
C VAL A 173 22.40 23.73 -7.98
#